data_ce191fa26e2f5a2034189ed21df6dcb8
#
_entry.id   ce191fa26e2f5a2034189ed21df6dcb8
#
_cell.length_a   1.000
_cell.length_b   1.000
_cell.length_c   1.000
_cell.angle_alpha   90.00
_cell.angle_beta   90.00
_cell.angle_gamma   90.00
#
_symmetry.space_group_name_H-M   'P 1'
#
loop_
_entity.id
_entity.type
_entity.pdbx_description
1 polymer ?
#
loop_
_entity_poly.entity_id
_entity_poly.type
_entity_poly.pdbx_seq_one_letter_code
_entity_poly.pdbx_strand_id
1 'polypeptide(L)'
;MRVFEKAYAKINLFLDVTAKRCDGFHDIKSIMQTVSLSDDLVITAERAEKTEIELSLTIGEELKEFANDSAALSSGSDNIICKAARLYLERAGIDAAVGVQLVKRIPIAAGLAGGSADAAGALRALNKIFGAFTKEELLGLSAELGSDVPFCLVGGTALCTGRGEQIVNLSYTPDLNIVISIGKGRIAAGTAYAALDAVFSDFDGTVRSEGERILPSNGEEADLAKNALQSAGECVFNIFEHSGMKELSEVEKIKQRLRELGANATLMSGSGPSVFGIFDSQKQAEYAVCKLNEAGIFAALAKTVRY
;
A
#
# COMPACT_ATOMS: atom_id res chain seq x y z
N MET A 1 -4.09 -5.46 28.21
CA MET A 1 -4.35 -4.08 27.74
C MET A 1 -5.06 -4.15 26.38
N ARG A 2 -5.80 -3.10 25.96
CA ARG A 2 -6.53 -3.07 24.68
C ARG A 2 -6.16 -1.80 23.91
N VAL A 3 -5.80 -1.96 22.63
CA VAL A 3 -5.41 -0.86 21.74
C VAL A 3 -6.21 -0.94 20.45
N PHE A 4 -6.71 0.21 19.97
CA PHE A 4 -7.30 0.37 18.65
C PHE A 4 -6.28 1.00 17.72
N GLU A 5 -6.13 0.43 16.51
CA GLU A 5 -5.25 0.91 15.45
C GLU A 5 -5.99 1.01 14.13
N LYS A 6 -5.70 2.05 13.37
CA LYS A 6 -6.03 2.13 11.95
C LYS A 6 -4.85 1.68 11.12
N ALA A 7 -5.06 0.67 10.28
CA ALA A 7 -4.09 0.21 9.30
C ALA A 7 -4.38 0.90 7.95
N TYR A 8 -3.72 2.02 7.69
CA TYR A 8 -3.96 2.83 6.51
C TYR A 8 -3.36 2.21 5.25
N ALA A 9 -4.11 2.24 4.14
CA ALA A 9 -3.61 1.89 2.82
C ALA A 9 -2.53 2.87 2.35
N LYS A 10 -1.76 2.45 1.35
CA LYS A 10 -0.86 3.32 0.58
C LYS A 10 -1.23 3.33 -0.89
N ILE A 11 -0.84 4.38 -1.57
CA ILE A 11 -0.73 4.44 -3.03
C ILE A 11 0.70 4.79 -3.42
N ASN A 12 1.07 4.49 -4.67
CA ASN A 12 2.32 4.94 -5.25
C ASN A 12 2.00 6.11 -6.19
N LEU A 13 2.39 7.33 -5.81
CA LEU A 13 2.29 8.50 -6.69
C LEU A 13 3.31 8.42 -7.82
N PHE A 14 4.45 7.81 -7.53
CA PHE A 14 5.49 7.45 -8.49
C PHE A 14 5.99 6.04 -8.18
N LEU A 15 6.22 5.22 -9.20
CA LEU A 15 6.82 3.89 -9.06
C LEU A 15 7.61 3.53 -10.30
N ASP A 16 8.91 3.38 -10.11
CA ASP A 16 9.83 2.84 -11.12
C ASP A 16 10.57 1.61 -10.59
N VAL A 17 11.00 0.74 -11.49
CA VAL A 17 11.85 -0.42 -11.21
C VAL A 17 13.19 -0.16 -11.88
N THR A 18 14.22 0.09 -11.10
CA THR A 18 15.51 0.58 -11.59
C THR A 18 16.49 -0.54 -11.95
N ALA A 19 16.42 -1.66 -11.24
CA ALA A 19 17.28 -2.82 -11.49
C ALA A 19 16.68 -4.12 -10.99
N LYS A 20 17.10 -5.23 -11.61
CA LYS A 20 16.90 -6.58 -11.08
C LYS A 20 18.13 -6.98 -10.25
N ARG A 21 17.87 -7.46 -9.03
CA ARG A 21 18.90 -7.84 -8.05
C ARG A 21 19.29 -9.32 -8.20
N CYS A 22 20.49 -9.65 -7.73
CA CYS A 22 20.97 -11.03 -7.72
C CYS A 22 20.21 -11.94 -6.73
N ASP A 23 19.50 -11.36 -5.72
CA ASP A 23 18.67 -12.08 -4.76
C ASP A 23 17.26 -12.41 -5.30
N GLY A 24 16.98 -12.06 -6.57
CA GLY A 24 15.70 -12.30 -7.23
C GLY A 24 14.66 -11.21 -7.01
N PHE A 25 14.93 -10.22 -6.16
CA PHE A 25 14.13 -9.02 -6.01
C PHE A 25 14.50 -7.95 -7.04
N HIS A 26 13.83 -6.81 -6.95
CA HIS A 26 14.09 -5.63 -7.79
C HIS A 26 14.35 -4.40 -6.91
N ASP A 27 15.26 -3.56 -7.37
CA ASP A 27 15.40 -2.22 -6.81
C ASP A 27 14.32 -1.33 -7.41
N ILE A 28 13.61 -0.63 -6.53
CA ILE A 28 12.56 0.30 -6.91
C ILE A 28 12.92 1.71 -6.49
N LYS A 29 12.27 2.67 -7.13
CA LYS A 29 12.22 4.06 -6.74
C LYS A 29 10.77 4.49 -6.73
N SER A 30 10.24 4.86 -5.56
CA SER A 30 8.82 5.13 -5.42
C SER A 30 8.55 6.28 -4.47
N ILE A 31 7.58 7.12 -4.82
CA ILE A 31 6.96 8.04 -3.87
C ILE A 31 5.68 7.37 -3.38
N MET A 32 5.72 6.93 -2.13
CA MET A 32 4.56 6.34 -1.47
C MET A 32 3.81 7.36 -0.64
N GLN A 33 2.48 7.26 -0.66
CA GLN A 33 1.58 8.12 0.08
C GLN A 33 0.57 7.32 0.88
N THR A 34 0.49 7.57 2.18
CA THR A 34 -0.56 7.02 3.04
C THR A 34 -1.89 7.71 2.74
N VAL A 35 -2.96 6.91 2.62
CA VAL A 35 -4.31 7.40 2.34
C VAL A 35 -5.30 6.97 3.42
N SER A 36 -6.42 7.69 3.56
CA SER A 36 -7.38 7.51 4.66
C SER A 36 -8.22 6.22 4.58
N LEU A 37 -8.21 5.50 3.45
CA LEU A 37 -8.77 4.15 3.39
C LEU A 37 -7.97 3.25 4.34
N SER A 38 -8.64 2.59 5.28
CA SER A 38 -7.96 1.84 6.33
C SER A 38 -8.75 0.63 6.79
N ASP A 39 -8.04 -0.38 7.25
CA ASP A 39 -8.60 -1.46 8.07
C ASP A 39 -8.60 -1.04 9.54
N ASP A 40 -9.50 -1.62 10.32
CA ASP A 40 -9.56 -1.38 11.75
C ASP A 40 -9.05 -2.62 12.50
N LEU A 41 -8.08 -2.42 13.41
CA LEU A 41 -7.58 -3.44 14.29
C LEU A 41 -7.89 -3.10 15.74
N VAL A 42 -8.40 -4.09 16.48
CA VAL A 42 -8.44 -4.06 17.93
C VAL A 42 -7.54 -5.16 18.46
N ILE A 43 -6.51 -4.79 19.20
CA ILE A 43 -5.54 -5.74 19.75
C ILE A 43 -5.62 -5.72 21.26
N THR A 44 -5.81 -6.90 21.83
CA THR A 44 -5.70 -7.15 23.27
C THR A 44 -4.48 -8.01 23.52
N ALA A 45 -3.67 -7.66 24.52
CA ALA A 45 -2.54 -8.49 24.91
C ALA A 45 -2.31 -8.41 26.41
N GLU A 46 -1.90 -9.54 27.00
CA GLU A 46 -1.49 -9.69 28.39
C GLU A 46 -0.40 -10.76 28.48
N ARG A 47 0.50 -10.63 29.47
CA ARG A 47 1.54 -11.64 29.72
C ARG A 47 0.90 -12.96 30.11
N ALA A 48 1.43 -14.07 29.60
CA ALA A 48 0.96 -15.42 29.85
C ALA A 48 2.13 -16.38 30.06
N GLU A 49 1.86 -17.62 30.46
CA GLU A 49 2.90 -18.65 30.60
C GLU A 49 3.44 -19.15 29.26
N LYS A 50 2.63 -19.03 28.22
CA LYS A 50 3.01 -19.35 26.84
C LYS A 50 2.35 -18.41 25.85
N THR A 51 2.98 -18.21 24.72
CA THR A 51 2.45 -17.37 23.65
C THR A 51 1.28 -18.04 22.92
N GLU A 52 0.13 -17.37 22.92
CA GLU A 52 -1.06 -17.72 22.16
C GLU A 52 -1.53 -16.50 21.36
N ILE A 53 -1.83 -16.70 20.07
CA ILE A 53 -2.27 -15.61 19.17
C ILE A 53 -3.55 -16.07 18.48
N GLU A 54 -4.62 -15.30 18.69
CA GLU A 54 -5.92 -15.52 18.07
C GLU A 54 -6.29 -14.36 17.17
N LEU A 55 -6.69 -14.65 15.92
CA LEU A 55 -7.13 -13.66 14.94
C LEU A 55 -8.58 -13.92 14.55
N SER A 56 -9.44 -12.94 14.80
CA SER A 56 -10.80 -12.86 14.26
C SER A 56 -10.84 -11.83 13.13
N LEU A 57 -11.36 -12.23 11.96
CA LEU A 57 -11.39 -11.42 10.76
C LEU A 57 -12.82 -11.25 10.26
N THR A 58 -13.19 -10.01 9.95
CA THR A 58 -14.47 -9.63 9.34
C THR A 58 -14.23 -8.78 8.10
N ILE A 59 -15.07 -8.92 7.08
CA ILE A 59 -15.07 -8.05 5.90
C ILE A 59 -16.02 -6.88 6.16
N GLY A 60 -15.55 -5.65 5.94
CA GLY A 60 -16.38 -4.44 6.01
C GLY A 60 -17.53 -4.48 4.99
N GLU A 61 -18.65 -3.84 5.34
CA GLU A 61 -19.85 -3.86 4.49
C GLU A 61 -19.56 -3.36 3.08
N GLU A 62 -18.72 -2.32 2.97
CA GLU A 62 -18.31 -1.70 1.70
C GLU A 62 -17.54 -2.62 0.76
N LEU A 63 -16.94 -3.70 1.28
CA LEU A 63 -16.23 -4.70 0.49
C LEU A 63 -17.04 -5.96 0.21
N LYS A 64 -18.13 -6.22 0.94
CA LYS A 64 -18.86 -7.50 0.86
C LYS A 64 -19.34 -7.85 -0.55
N GLU A 65 -19.84 -6.86 -1.28
CA GLU A 65 -20.32 -7.05 -2.66
C GLU A 65 -19.18 -7.26 -3.67
N PHE A 66 -17.96 -6.83 -3.33
CA PHE A 66 -16.79 -6.85 -4.19
C PHE A 66 -15.76 -7.90 -3.77
N ALA A 67 -15.89 -8.45 -2.57
CA ALA A 67 -15.00 -9.48 -2.02
C ALA A 67 -15.38 -10.88 -2.52
N ASN A 68 -15.20 -11.14 -3.81
CA ASN A 68 -15.51 -12.44 -4.42
C ASN A 68 -14.70 -13.63 -3.85
N ASP A 69 -13.77 -13.40 -2.92
CA ASP A 69 -12.86 -14.42 -2.38
C ASP A 69 -12.39 -14.08 -0.96
N SER A 70 -13.33 -13.93 -0.03
CA SER A 70 -13.01 -13.88 1.42
C SER A 70 -12.24 -15.14 1.89
N ALA A 71 -12.35 -16.24 1.15
CA ALA A 71 -11.60 -17.48 1.38
C ALA A 71 -10.06 -17.31 1.20
N ALA A 72 -9.59 -16.24 0.59
CA ALA A 72 -8.15 -15.97 0.42
C ALA A 72 -7.50 -15.35 1.68
N LEU A 73 -8.30 -14.97 2.69
CA LEU A 73 -7.77 -14.43 3.95
C LEU A 73 -7.70 -15.53 4.99
N SER A 74 -6.49 -16.04 5.23
CA SER A 74 -6.26 -16.94 6.35
C SER A 74 -6.43 -16.19 7.69
N SER A 75 -7.15 -16.79 8.63
CA SER A 75 -7.15 -16.41 10.04
C SER A 75 -6.15 -17.24 10.85
N GLY A 76 -5.39 -18.09 10.19
CA GLY A 76 -4.41 -18.99 10.81
C GLY A 76 -3.05 -18.32 11.08
N SER A 77 -2.13 -19.13 11.55
CA SER A 77 -0.75 -18.70 11.91
C SER A 77 0.08 -18.18 10.73
N ASP A 78 -0.34 -18.44 9.50
CA ASP A 78 0.25 -17.95 8.27
C ASP A 78 -0.15 -16.51 7.92
N ASN A 79 -1.18 -15.96 8.58
CA ASN A 79 -1.55 -14.55 8.42
C ASN A 79 -0.42 -13.63 8.86
N ILE A 80 -0.19 -12.55 8.09
CA ILE A 80 0.91 -11.62 8.34
C ILE A 80 0.79 -10.90 9.70
N ILE A 81 -0.43 -10.70 10.22
CA ILE A 81 -0.67 -10.14 11.55
C ILE A 81 -0.14 -11.10 12.63
N CYS A 82 -0.45 -12.40 12.49
CA CYS A 82 0.02 -13.42 13.42
C CYS A 82 1.54 -13.56 13.37
N LYS A 83 2.13 -13.46 12.17
CA LYS A 83 3.60 -13.42 12.00
C LYS A 83 4.22 -12.19 12.66
N ALA A 84 3.62 -11.02 12.50
CA ALA A 84 4.08 -9.78 13.11
C ALA A 84 4.03 -9.85 14.64
N ALA A 85 2.91 -10.36 15.18
CA ALA A 85 2.76 -10.53 16.62
C ALA A 85 3.78 -11.53 17.20
N ARG A 86 3.96 -12.67 16.53
CA ARG A 86 4.95 -13.67 16.92
C ARG A 86 6.36 -13.12 16.90
N LEU A 87 6.75 -12.49 15.78
CA LEU A 87 8.07 -11.87 15.63
C LEU A 87 8.35 -10.84 16.73
N TYR A 88 7.37 -9.98 17.03
CA TYR A 88 7.47 -8.98 18.09
C TYR A 88 7.73 -9.65 19.44
N LEU A 89 6.92 -10.64 19.83
CA LEU A 89 7.00 -11.31 21.11
C LEU A 89 8.30 -12.11 21.28
N GLU A 90 8.71 -12.85 20.24
CA GLU A 90 9.97 -13.59 20.22
C GLU A 90 11.19 -12.67 20.41
N ARG A 91 11.23 -11.55 19.69
CA ARG A 91 12.34 -10.60 19.77
C ARG A 91 12.35 -9.83 21.10
N ALA A 92 11.19 -9.62 21.72
CA ALA A 92 11.06 -8.99 23.04
C ALA A 92 11.31 -9.96 24.20
N GLY A 93 11.38 -11.27 23.95
CA GLY A 93 11.47 -12.28 25.02
C GLY A 93 10.23 -12.28 25.92
N ILE A 94 9.03 -12.10 25.33
CA ILE A 94 7.76 -11.98 26.06
C ILE A 94 6.83 -13.12 25.63
N ASP A 95 6.34 -13.87 26.61
CA ASP A 95 5.19 -14.74 26.41
C ASP A 95 3.89 -14.01 26.76
N ALA A 96 2.90 -14.07 25.83
CA ALA A 96 1.65 -13.33 25.94
C ALA A 96 0.49 -14.02 25.22
N ALA A 97 -0.70 -13.85 25.78
CA ALA A 97 -1.95 -14.11 25.08
C ALA A 97 -2.35 -12.85 24.30
N VAL A 98 -2.48 -12.97 22.97
CA VAL A 98 -2.79 -11.88 22.04
C VAL A 98 -4.06 -12.21 21.28
N GLY A 99 -5.09 -11.37 21.43
CA GLY A 99 -6.31 -11.42 20.65
C GLY A 99 -6.34 -10.25 19.66
N VAL A 100 -6.59 -10.54 18.40
CA VAL A 100 -6.72 -9.55 17.33
C VAL A 100 -8.09 -9.65 16.69
N GLN A 101 -8.79 -8.52 16.59
CA GLN A 101 -10.00 -8.35 15.81
C GLN A 101 -9.69 -7.42 14.65
N LEU A 102 -9.85 -7.92 13.42
CA LEU A 102 -9.58 -7.19 12.18
C LEU A 102 -10.87 -6.99 11.39
N VAL A 103 -11.16 -5.75 11.01
CA VAL A 103 -12.20 -5.41 10.04
C VAL A 103 -11.54 -4.92 8.76
N LYS A 104 -11.61 -5.73 7.69
CA LYS A 104 -11.02 -5.43 6.38
C LYS A 104 -11.91 -4.51 5.56
N ARG A 105 -11.36 -3.37 5.13
CA ARG A 105 -11.96 -2.41 4.19
C ARG A 105 -11.04 -2.12 2.99
N ILE A 106 -9.74 -2.38 3.15
CA ILE A 106 -8.79 -2.28 2.04
C ILE A 106 -8.95 -3.51 1.14
N PRO A 107 -9.20 -3.34 -0.17
CA PRO A 107 -9.27 -4.45 -1.11
C PRO A 107 -8.03 -5.34 -1.06
N ILE A 108 -8.26 -6.67 -1.14
CA ILE A 108 -7.23 -7.69 -0.98
C ILE A 108 -6.42 -7.85 -2.27
N ALA A 109 -5.10 -7.96 -2.17
CA ALA A 109 -4.19 -8.14 -3.31
C ALA A 109 -4.39 -7.08 -4.41
N ALA A 110 -4.58 -5.84 -4.02
CA ALA A 110 -4.95 -4.72 -4.88
C ALA A 110 -3.83 -3.69 -5.12
N GLY A 111 -2.60 -3.93 -4.67
CA GLY A 111 -1.51 -2.94 -4.79
C GLY A 111 -1.56 -1.81 -3.75
N LEU A 112 -2.43 -1.94 -2.72
CA LEU A 112 -2.68 -0.93 -1.67
C LEU A 112 -1.96 -1.26 -0.34
N ALA A 113 -1.18 -2.32 -0.29
CA ALA A 113 -0.44 -2.81 0.88
C ALA A 113 -1.30 -3.10 2.13
N GLY A 114 -2.58 -3.51 1.98
CA GLY A 114 -3.48 -3.75 3.11
C GLY A 114 -2.93 -4.72 4.16
N GLY A 115 -2.37 -5.86 3.75
CA GLY A 115 -1.75 -6.81 4.67
C GLY A 115 -0.51 -6.23 5.39
N SER A 116 0.31 -5.46 4.69
CA SER A 116 1.47 -4.79 5.28
C SER A 116 1.05 -3.71 6.29
N ALA A 117 -0.04 -2.99 5.99
CA ALA A 117 -0.65 -2.03 6.91
C ALA A 117 -1.17 -2.70 8.19
N ASP A 118 -1.82 -3.87 8.05
CA ASP A 118 -2.30 -4.67 9.17
C ASP A 118 -1.13 -5.13 10.06
N ALA A 119 -0.05 -5.65 9.44
CA ALA A 119 1.15 -6.07 10.17
C ALA A 119 1.80 -4.89 10.93
N ALA A 120 1.94 -3.74 10.26
CA ALA A 120 2.45 -2.51 10.88
C ALA A 120 1.56 -2.05 12.05
N GLY A 121 0.23 -2.12 11.89
CA GLY A 121 -0.74 -1.84 12.96
C GLY A 121 -0.56 -2.77 14.15
N ALA A 122 -0.34 -4.07 13.92
CA ALA A 122 -0.07 -5.04 14.97
C ALA A 122 1.23 -4.71 15.73
N LEU A 123 2.32 -4.40 15.01
CA LEU A 123 3.59 -4.00 15.63
C LEU A 123 3.43 -2.73 16.48
N ARG A 124 2.74 -1.69 15.97
CA ARG A 124 2.48 -0.45 16.72
C ARG A 124 1.67 -0.72 17.98
N ALA A 125 0.59 -1.52 17.88
CA ALA A 125 -0.26 -1.83 19.02
C ALA A 125 0.48 -2.61 20.10
N LEU A 126 1.23 -3.63 19.73
CA LEU A 126 2.03 -4.41 20.68
C LEU A 126 3.11 -3.56 21.33
N ASN A 127 3.74 -2.66 20.57
CA ASN A 127 4.74 -1.75 21.15
C ASN A 127 4.10 -0.70 22.07
N LYS A 128 2.86 -0.27 21.83
CA LYS A 128 2.09 0.56 22.79
C LYS A 128 1.77 -0.20 24.08
N ILE A 129 1.54 -1.53 23.99
CA ILE A 129 1.19 -2.36 25.16
C ILE A 129 2.43 -2.72 25.98
N PHE A 130 3.50 -3.14 25.35
CA PHE A 130 4.66 -3.70 26.03
C PHE A 130 5.87 -2.76 26.11
N GLY A 131 6.02 -1.82 25.15
CA GLY A 131 7.09 -0.82 25.14
C GLY A 131 8.49 -1.42 24.97
N ALA A 132 8.61 -2.56 24.25
CA ALA A 132 9.85 -3.30 24.18
C ALA A 132 10.89 -2.74 23.22
N PHE A 133 10.48 -1.95 22.22
CA PHE A 133 11.35 -1.51 21.14
C PHE A 133 11.30 0.01 20.93
N THR A 134 12.45 0.57 20.54
CA THR A 134 12.54 1.91 19.96
C THR A 134 11.88 1.95 18.57
N LYS A 135 11.73 3.15 18.01
CA LYS A 135 11.19 3.30 16.65
C LYS A 135 12.08 2.63 15.61
N GLU A 136 13.38 2.75 15.75
CA GLU A 136 14.40 2.20 14.86
C GLU A 136 14.40 0.67 14.90
N GLU A 137 14.34 0.09 16.09
CA GLU A 137 14.25 -1.36 16.26
C GLU A 137 12.94 -1.91 15.67
N LEU A 138 11.82 -1.22 15.91
CA LEU A 138 10.53 -1.62 15.37
C LEU A 138 10.51 -1.52 13.82
N LEU A 139 11.19 -0.53 13.25
CA LEU A 139 11.39 -0.40 11.81
C LEU A 139 12.19 -1.58 11.26
N GLY A 140 13.26 -1.98 11.94
CA GLY A 140 14.05 -3.17 11.60
C GLY A 140 13.19 -4.44 11.57
N LEU A 141 12.37 -4.68 12.61
CA LEU A 141 11.44 -5.80 12.67
C LEU A 141 10.42 -5.78 11.52
N SER A 142 9.92 -4.61 11.17
CA SER A 142 8.93 -4.45 10.11
C SER A 142 9.47 -4.88 8.74
N ALA A 143 10.74 -4.64 8.46
CA ALA A 143 11.41 -5.02 7.20
C ALA A 143 11.55 -6.55 7.02
N GLU A 144 11.56 -7.32 8.12
CA GLU A 144 11.56 -8.79 8.07
C GLU A 144 10.21 -9.38 7.62
N LEU A 145 9.12 -8.64 7.79
CA LEU A 145 7.76 -9.08 7.45
C LEU A 145 7.39 -8.83 6.00
N GLY A 146 7.96 -7.80 5.38
CA GLY A 146 7.71 -7.47 3.98
C GLY A 146 8.16 -6.06 3.60
N SER A 147 8.36 -5.82 2.31
CA SER A 147 8.94 -4.56 1.79
C SER A 147 8.08 -3.32 2.07
N ASP A 148 6.74 -3.43 2.06
CA ASP A 148 5.84 -2.32 2.31
C ASP A 148 5.54 -2.09 3.81
N VAL A 149 5.89 -3.05 4.71
CA VAL A 149 5.58 -2.95 6.15
C VAL A 149 6.30 -1.75 6.80
N PRO A 150 7.59 -1.49 6.50
CA PRO A 150 8.27 -0.31 7.01
C PRO A 150 7.56 1.01 6.65
N PHE A 151 7.14 1.19 5.40
CA PHE A 151 6.39 2.37 5.00
C PHE A 151 5.06 2.47 5.76
N CYS A 152 4.30 1.37 5.87
CA CYS A 152 3.04 1.34 6.62
C CYS A 152 3.23 1.61 8.13
N LEU A 153 4.42 1.35 8.66
CA LEU A 153 4.77 1.67 10.05
C LEU A 153 5.02 3.16 10.25
N VAL A 154 5.74 3.79 9.31
CA VAL A 154 6.16 5.21 9.37
C VAL A 154 5.05 6.13 8.86
N GLY A 155 4.43 5.80 7.75
CA GLY A 155 3.34 6.55 7.13
C GLY A 155 3.74 7.89 6.48
N GLY A 156 2.73 8.70 6.14
CA GLY A 156 2.92 10.02 5.52
C GLY A 156 3.22 9.93 4.03
N THR A 157 4.15 10.78 3.57
CA THR A 157 4.70 10.80 2.21
C THR A 157 6.18 10.49 2.28
N ALA A 158 6.65 9.50 1.54
CA ALA A 158 8.06 9.13 1.57
C ALA A 158 8.59 8.70 0.20
N LEU A 159 9.87 8.99 -0.02
CA LEU A 159 10.67 8.35 -1.04
C LEU A 159 11.12 6.99 -0.50
N CYS A 160 10.79 5.93 -1.23
CA CYS A 160 11.13 4.56 -0.90
C CYS A 160 12.05 3.98 -1.97
N THR A 161 13.19 3.42 -1.56
CA THR A 161 14.21 2.82 -2.43
C THR A 161 14.59 1.43 -1.94
N GLY A 162 15.58 0.78 -2.58
CA GLY A 162 15.86 -0.63 -2.37
C GLY A 162 14.70 -1.48 -2.88
N ARG A 163 14.21 -2.44 -2.09
CA ARG A 163 12.98 -3.19 -2.39
C ARG A 163 11.71 -2.44 -1.97
N GLY A 164 11.83 -1.20 -1.44
CA GLY A 164 10.80 -0.36 -0.84
C GLY A 164 10.98 -0.15 0.67
N GLU A 165 11.97 -0.79 1.28
CA GLU A 165 12.24 -0.75 2.73
C GLU A 165 13.11 0.43 3.16
N GLN A 166 13.86 1.05 2.25
CA GLN A 166 14.65 2.24 2.54
C GLN A 166 13.78 3.48 2.40
N ILE A 167 13.49 4.14 3.51
CA ILE A 167 12.47 5.19 3.60
C ILE A 167 13.09 6.52 3.94
N VAL A 168 12.86 7.51 3.10
CA VAL A 168 13.17 8.92 3.38
C VAL A 168 11.86 9.70 3.41
N ASN A 169 11.46 10.13 4.61
CA ASN A 169 10.24 10.91 4.78
C ASN A 169 10.37 12.26 4.08
N LEU A 170 9.35 12.60 3.31
CA LEU A 170 9.26 13.92 2.67
C LEU A 170 8.54 14.87 3.62
N SER A 171 9.10 16.08 3.78
CA SER A 171 8.53 17.13 4.65
C SER A 171 7.21 17.71 4.12
N TYR A 172 6.80 17.31 2.92
CA TYR A 172 5.60 17.77 2.25
C TYR A 172 4.64 16.60 2.03
N THR A 173 3.39 16.76 2.44
CA THR A 173 2.28 15.85 2.10
C THR A 173 1.26 16.65 1.30
N PRO A 174 1.00 16.30 0.04
CA PRO A 174 -0.03 16.97 -0.76
C PRO A 174 -1.41 16.75 -0.13
N ASP A 175 -2.30 17.74 -0.25
CA ASP A 175 -3.71 17.59 0.14
C ASP A 175 -4.51 17.17 -1.08
N LEU A 176 -4.79 15.87 -1.20
CA LEU A 176 -5.43 15.28 -2.37
C LEU A 176 -6.79 14.68 -2.02
N ASN A 177 -7.79 14.93 -2.89
CA ASN A 177 -9.05 14.20 -2.90
C ASN A 177 -8.90 13.02 -3.87
N ILE A 178 -8.97 11.81 -3.34
CA ILE A 178 -8.62 10.60 -4.06
C ILE A 178 -9.83 9.68 -4.14
N VAL A 179 -10.08 9.11 -5.31
CA VAL A 179 -10.97 7.95 -5.48
C VAL A 179 -10.09 6.74 -5.76
N ILE A 180 -10.17 5.74 -4.91
CA ILE A 180 -9.55 4.44 -5.13
C ILE A 180 -10.60 3.51 -5.70
N SER A 181 -10.30 2.88 -6.82
CA SER A 181 -11.20 1.95 -7.51
C SER A 181 -10.47 0.69 -7.93
N ILE A 182 -11.20 -0.40 -8.02
CA ILE A 182 -10.66 -1.68 -8.48
C ILE A 182 -11.65 -2.33 -9.44
N GLY A 183 -11.13 -2.77 -10.59
CA GLY A 183 -11.85 -3.57 -11.56
C GLY A 183 -11.85 -5.06 -11.20
N LYS A 184 -12.34 -5.86 -12.14
CA LYS A 184 -12.32 -7.32 -12.02
C LYS A 184 -10.89 -7.86 -12.19
N GLY A 185 -10.54 -8.86 -11.41
CA GLY A 185 -9.27 -9.56 -11.52
C GLY A 185 -8.32 -9.26 -10.37
N ARG A 186 -7.20 -9.97 -10.38
CA ARG A 186 -6.10 -9.84 -9.39
C ARG A 186 -4.78 -9.90 -10.12
N ILE A 187 -3.82 -9.14 -9.65
CA ILE A 187 -2.44 -9.18 -10.13
C ILE A 187 -1.57 -9.54 -8.93
N ALA A 188 -0.96 -10.72 -8.97
CA ALA A 188 0.05 -11.07 -7.98
C ALA A 188 1.34 -10.27 -8.27
N ALA A 189 1.96 -9.69 -7.24
CA ALA A 189 3.16 -8.90 -7.42
C ALA A 189 4.26 -9.65 -8.19
N GLY A 190 4.50 -10.93 -7.86
CA GLY A 190 5.47 -11.75 -8.59
C GLY A 190 5.16 -11.88 -10.08
N THR A 191 3.88 -11.99 -10.45
CA THR A 191 3.46 -12.03 -11.87
C THR A 191 3.74 -10.69 -12.56
N ALA A 192 3.48 -9.58 -11.88
CA ALA A 192 3.76 -8.25 -12.43
C ALA A 192 5.25 -8.01 -12.67
N TYR A 193 6.10 -8.38 -11.71
CA TYR A 193 7.56 -8.30 -11.86
C TYR A 193 8.07 -9.24 -12.98
N ALA A 194 7.55 -10.46 -13.08
CA ALA A 194 7.91 -11.38 -14.15
C ALA A 194 7.49 -10.86 -15.54
N ALA A 195 6.31 -10.25 -15.65
CA ALA A 195 5.86 -9.61 -16.87
C ALA A 195 6.74 -8.41 -17.25
N LEU A 196 7.12 -7.60 -16.25
CA LEU A 196 8.05 -6.49 -16.44
C LEU A 196 9.43 -7.00 -16.90
N ASP A 197 9.97 -8.05 -16.28
CA ASP A 197 11.25 -8.67 -16.70
C ASP A 197 11.23 -9.13 -18.15
N ALA A 198 10.10 -9.65 -18.63
CA ALA A 198 9.96 -10.14 -19.99
C ALA A 198 10.05 -9.03 -21.06
N VAL A 199 9.66 -7.80 -20.72
CA VAL A 199 9.68 -6.64 -21.63
C VAL A 199 10.79 -5.63 -21.30
N PHE A 200 11.51 -5.83 -20.20
CA PHE A 200 12.48 -4.85 -19.68
C PHE A 200 13.67 -4.61 -20.61
N SER A 201 14.07 -5.63 -21.38
CA SER A 201 15.11 -5.51 -22.41
C SER A 201 14.63 -4.73 -23.64
N ASP A 202 13.32 -4.75 -23.88
CA ASP A 202 12.67 -4.16 -25.06
C ASP A 202 12.13 -2.75 -24.78
N PHE A 203 12.23 -2.27 -23.52
CA PHE A 203 11.92 -0.87 -23.23
C PHE A 203 12.81 0.03 -24.06
N ASP A 204 12.19 0.73 -25.00
CA ASP A 204 12.86 1.81 -25.68
C ASP A 204 13.26 2.89 -24.66
N GLY A 205 14.25 3.69 -25.01
CA GLY A 205 14.75 4.73 -24.12
C GLY A 205 13.66 5.74 -23.67
N THR A 206 12.48 5.74 -24.29
CA THR A 206 11.37 6.65 -24.02
C THR A 206 10.69 6.36 -22.68
N VAL A 207 10.38 5.10 -22.39
CA VAL A 207 9.72 4.71 -21.12
C VAL A 207 10.66 4.95 -19.93
N ARG A 208 11.94 4.58 -20.07
CA ARG A 208 12.95 4.83 -19.03
C ARG A 208 13.22 6.32 -18.83
N SER A 209 13.27 7.09 -19.92
CA SER A 209 13.47 8.53 -19.86
C SER A 209 12.29 9.27 -19.21
N GLU A 210 11.08 8.73 -19.27
CA GLU A 210 9.91 9.31 -18.60
C GLU A 210 10.04 9.22 -17.07
N GLY A 211 10.33 8.04 -16.54
CA GLY A 211 10.58 7.87 -15.10
C GLY A 211 11.74 8.71 -14.61
N GLU A 212 12.87 8.69 -15.33
CA GLU A 212 14.05 9.50 -15.02
C GLU A 212 13.78 11.00 -15.12
N ARG A 213 12.96 11.45 -16.06
CA ARG A 213 12.56 12.87 -16.20
C ARG A 213 11.69 13.33 -15.03
N ILE A 214 10.79 12.49 -14.53
CA ILE A 214 9.91 12.82 -13.40
C ILE A 214 10.71 12.83 -12.09
N LEU A 215 11.56 11.82 -11.88
CA LEU A 215 12.35 11.68 -10.65
C LEU A 215 13.78 11.20 -10.98
N PRO A 216 14.68 12.13 -11.35
CA PRO A 216 16.07 11.83 -11.74
C PRO A 216 16.84 11.11 -10.63
N SER A 217 17.81 10.27 -11.04
CA SER A 217 18.67 9.49 -10.12
C SER A 217 19.91 10.27 -9.64
N ASN A 218 20.14 11.49 -10.15
CA ASN A 218 21.37 12.25 -9.97
C ASN A 218 21.16 13.56 -9.17
N GLY A 219 20.59 13.49 -7.99
CA GLY A 219 20.36 14.69 -7.18
C GLY A 219 19.99 14.39 -5.72
N GLU A 220 19.62 15.43 -4.98
CA GLU A 220 18.98 15.29 -3.69
C GLU A 220 17.54 14.78 -3.92
N GLU A 221 17.41 13.46 -4.04
CA GLU A 221 16.18 12.76 -4.47
C GLU A 221 14.94 13.18 -3.65
N ALA A 222 15.13 13.47 -2.36
CA ALA A 222 14.03 13.93 -1.50
C ALA A 222 13.50 15.31 -1.89
N ASP A 223 14.39 16.24 -2.28
CA ASP A 223 13.98 17.58 -2.72
C ASP A 223 13.36 17.55 -4.12
N LEU A 224 13.88 16.69 -5.00
CA LEU A 224 13.27 16.45 -6.31
C LEU A 224 11.87 15.82 -6.19
N ALA A 225 11.71 14.82 -5.33
CA ALA A 225 10.42 14.21 -5.06
C ALA A 225 9.41 15.23 -4.50
N LYS A 226 9.86 16.11 -3.60
CA LYS A 226 9.03 17.18 -3.06
C LYS A 226 8.60 18.19 -4.14
N ASN A 227 9.54 18.63 -4.98
CA ASN A 227 9.25 19.55 -6.08
C ASN A 227 8.28 18.92 -7.09
N ALA A 228 8.49 17.66 -7.41
CA ALA A 228 7.63 16.88 -8.27
C ALA A 228 6.19 16.81 -7.71
N LEU A 229 6.01 16.57 -6.41
CA LEU A 229 4.70 16.55 -5.75
C LEU A 229 4.02 17.93 -5.70
N GLN A 230 4.78 19.02 -5.67
CA GLN A 230 4.24 20.38 -5.68
C GLN A 230 3.64 20.77 -7.03
N SER A 231 4.10 20.15 -8.11
CA SER A 231 3.58 20.31 -9.48
C SER A 231 2.38 19.38 -9.72
N ALA A 232 1.42 19.36 -8.80
CA ALA A 232 0.30 18.44 -8.71
C ALA A 232 -0.29 18.02 -10.08
N GLY A 233 -0.15 16.76 -10.44
CA GLY A 233 -0.64 16.15 -11.67
C GLY A 233 0.45 15.73 -12.67
N GLU A 234 1.68 16.22 -12.57
CA GLU A 234 2.78 15.89 -13.49
C GLU A 234 3.66 14.71 -13.01
N CYS A 235 3.43 14.20 -11.79
CA CYS A 235 4.32 13.24 -11.13
C CYS A 235 3.75 11.86 -10.98
N VAL A 236 2.71 11.53 -11.70
CA VAL A 236 2.10 10.21 -11.63
C VAL A 236 2.71 9.31 -12.71
N PHE A 237 3.49 8.33 -12.27
CA PHE A 237 4.12 7.34 -13.14
C PHE A 237 4.14 5.98 -12.46
N ASN A 238 3.85 4.94 -13.22
CA ASN A 238 3.97 3.55 -12.75
C ASN A 238 4.47 2.66 -13.88
N ILE A 239 5.71 2.17 -13.76
CA ILE A 239 6.36 1.33 -14.76
C ILE A 239 5.57 0.06 -15.08
N PHE A 240 4.80 -0.48 -14.12
CA PHE A 240 3.99 -1.68 -14.36
C PHE A 240 2.88 -1.46 -15.38
N GLU A 241 2.44 -0.24 -15.63
CA GLU A 241 1.47 0.06 -16.70
C GLU A 241 2.05 -0.20 -18.10
N HIS A 242 3.37 -0.36 -18.21
CA HIS A 242 4.08 -0.68 -19.44
C HIS A 242 4.51 -2.16 -19.55
N SER A 243 4.10 -3.01 -18.59
CA SER A 243 4.54 -4.41 -18.51
C SER A 243 3.89 -5.36 -19.54
N GLY A 244 2.93 -4.89 -20.32
CA GLY A 244 2.23 -5.71 -21.31
C GLY A 244 1.29 -6.77 -20.74
N MET A 245 1.00 -6.75 -19.45
CA MET A 245 0.05 -7.68 -18.82
C MET A 245 -1.36 -7.50 -19.41
N LYS A 246 -2.06 -8.62 -19.64
CA LYS A 246 -3.45 -8.61 -20.15
C LYS A 246 -4.43 -7.92 -19.20
N GLU A 247 -4.17 -7.96 -17.91
CA GLU A 247 -4.97 -7.34 -16.85
C GLU A 247 -4.99 -5.81 -16.95
N LEU A 248 -3.99 -5.20 -17.61
CA LEU A 248 -3.91 -3.75 -17.83
C LEU A 248 -5.08 -3.22 -18.65
N SER A 249 -5.75 -4.06 -19.45
CA SER A 249 -6.97 -3.66 -20.17
C SER A 249 -8.09 -3.26 -19.22
N GLU A 250 -8.25 -3.94 -18.08
CA GLU A 250 -9.24 -3.57 -17.06
C GLU A 250 -8.79 -2.33 -16.27
N VAL A 251 -7.49 -2.23 -15.97
CA VAL A 251 -6.90 -1.03 -15.34
C VAL A 251 -7.19 0.21 -16.19
N GLU A 252 -6.96 0.14 -17.52
CA GLU A 252 -7.20 1.29 -18.41
C GLU A 252 -8.68 1.67 -18.49
N LYS A 253 -9.60 0.69 -18.49
CA LYS A 253 -11.05 0.98 -18.43
C LYS A 253 -11.43 1.77 -17.19
N ILE A 254 -10.87 1.40 -16.01
CA ILE A 254 -11.12 2.12 -14.77
C ILE A 254 -10.51 3.52 -14.83
N LYS A 255 -9.27 3.65 -15.32
CA LYS A 255 -8.63 4.96 -15.51
C LYS A 255 -9.46 5.87 -16.41
N GLN A 256 -9.92 5.36 -17.54
CA GLN A 256 -10.78 6.11 -18.44
C GLN A 256 -12.07 6.53 -17.75
N ARG A 257 -12.71 5.62 -17.01
CA ARG A 257 -13.95 5.93 -16.30
C ARG A 257 -13.75 7.03 -15.25
N LEU A 258 -12.65 6.99 -14.51
CA LEU A 258 -12.29 8.05 -13.55
C LEU A 258 -12.06 9.41 -14.24
N ARG A 259 -11.40 9.43 -15.42
CA ARG A 259 -11.22 10.66 -16.23
C ARG A 259 -12.55 11.23 -16.71
N GLU A 260 -13.45 10.37 -17.21
CA GLU A 260 -14.81 10.77 -17.61
C GLU A 260 -15.62 11.37 -16.45
N LEU A 261 -15.33 10.95 -15.21
CA LEU A 261 -15.94 11.47 -13.99
C LEU A 261 -15.21 12.70 -13.43
N GLY A 262 -14.18 13.21 -14.11
CA GLY A 262 -13.51 14.46 -13.79
C GLY A 262 -12.21 14.31 -12.99
N ALA A 263 -11.58 13.14 -12.99
CA ALA A 263 -10.25 13.00 -12.40
C ALA A 263 -9.19 13.71 -13.25
N ASN A 264 -8.36 14.56 -12.62
CA ASN A 264 -7.26 15.29 -13.26
C ASN A 264 -6.07 14.37 -13.58
N ALA A 265 -5.87 13.36 -12.74
CA ALA A 265 -4.84 12.34 -12.94
C ALA A 265 -5.39 10.96 -12.52
N THR A 266 -4.94 9.92 -13.21
CA THR A 266 -5.31 8.53 -12.89
C THR A 266 -4.08 7.64 -13.02
N LEU A 267 -3.86 6.77 -12.02
CA LEU A 267 -2.71 5.86 -12.01
C LEU A 267 -3.05 4.54 -11.32
N MET A 268 -2.41 3.48 -11.75
CA MET A 268 -2.42 2.20 -11.05
C MET A 268 -1.53 2.28 -9.79
N SER A 269 -1.96 1.70 -8.67
CA SER A 269 -1.19 1.64 -7.43
C SER A 269 -0.41 0.32 -7.33
N GLY A 270 0.88 0.42 -7.04
CA GLY A 270 1.74 -0.77 -6.94
C GLY A 270 1.74 -1.59 -8.21
N SER A 271 1.74 -2.91 -8.08
CA SER A 271 1.59 -3.85 -9.19
C SER A 271 0.13 -3.98 -9.67
N GLY A 272 -0.79 -3.21 -9.12
CA GLY A 272 -2.20 -3.24 -9.45
C GLY A 272 -3.00 -4.34 -8.71
N PRO A 273 -4.27 -4.58 -9.12
CA PRO A 273 -5.01 -3.88 -10.18
C PRO A 273 -5.73 -2.60 -9.73
N SER A 274 -5.56 -2.11 -8.49
CA SER A 274 -6.24 -0.89 -8.08
C SER A 274 -5.73 0.33 -8.84
N VAL A 275 -6.66 1.22 -9.11
CA VAL A 275 -6.44 2.51 -9.75
C VAL A 275 -6.86 3.60 -8.78
N PHE A 276 -6.14 4.69 -8.74
CA PHE A 276 -6.63 5.89 -8.08
C PHE A 276 -6.79 7.04 -9.07
N GLY A 277 -7.76 7.90 -8.78
CA GLY A 277 -7.98 9.17 -9.46
C GLY A 277 -7.85 10.33 -8.49
N ILE A 278 -7.23 11.42 -8.93
CA ILE A 278 -7.06 12.66 -8.16
C ILE A 278 -8.08 13.68 -8.68
N PHE A 279 -8.81 14.32 -7.77
CA PHE A 279 -9.88 15.26 -8.07
C PHE A 279 -9.62 16.63 -7.40
N ASP A 280 -10.07 17.71 -8.06
CA ASP A 280 -9.94 19.07 -7.53
C ASP A 280 -10.72 19.29 -6.22
N SER A 281 -11.84 18.61 -6.07
CA SER A 281 -12.70 18.78 -4.91
C SER A 281 -13.22 17.45 -4.36
N GLN A 282 -13.46 17.42 -3.04
CA GLN A 282 -14.10 16.31 -2.37
C GLN A 282 -15.48 15.99 -2.98
N LYS A 283 -16.26 17.01 -3.34
CA LYS A 283 -17.59 16.83 -3.92
C LYS A 283 -17.55 16.08 -5.27
N GLN A 284 -16.58 16.39 -6.13
CA GLN A 284 -16.39 15.65 -7.39
C GLN A 284 -15.97 14.21 -7.13
N ALA A 285 -15.04 13.99 -6.18
CA ALA A 285 -14.62 12.65 -5.80
C ALA A 285 -15.78 11.82 -5.22
N GLU A 286 -16.61 12.39 -4.35
CA GLU A 286 -17.83 11.73 -3.83
C GLU A 286 -18.81 11.34 -4.93
N TYR A 287 -19.03 12.25 -5.91
CA TYR A 287 -19.86 11.95 -7.07
C TYR A 287 -19.29 10.79 -7.89
N ALA A 288 -17.97 10.77 -8.11
CA ALA A 288 -17.31 9.69 -8.84
C ALA A 288 -17.45 8.34 -8.11
N VAL A 289 -17.27 8.32 -6.78
CA VAL A 289 -17.49 7.11 -5.96
C VAL A 289 -18.92 6.58 -6.13
N CYS A 290 -19.91 7.46 -6.02
CA CYS A 290 -21.32 7.10 -6.19
C CYS A 290 -21.55 6.45 -7.57
N LYS A 291 -21.08 7.08 -8.66
CA LYS A 291 -21.27 6.59 -10.03
C LYS A 291 -20.57 5.27 -10.33
N LEU A 292 -19.39 5.04 -9.76
CA LEU A 292 -18.67 3.78 -9.90
C LEU A 292 -19.39 2.66 -9.15
N ASN A 293 -19.79 2.90 -7.89
CA ASN A 293 -20.50 1.91 -7.09
C ASN A 293 -21.89 1.56 -7.70
N GLU A 294 -22.63 2.55 -8.21
CA GLU A 294 -23.87 2.32 -8.99
C GLU A 294 -23.65 1.42 -10.22
N ALA A 295 -22.46 1.48 -10.82
CA ALA A 295 -22.08 0.65 -11.96
C ALA A 295 -21.52 -0.74 -11.55
N GLY A 296 -21.53 -1.10 -10.25
CA GLY A 296 -20.99 -2.34 -9.72
C GLY A 296 -19.47 -2.41 -9.75
N ILE A 297 -18.79 -1.25 -9.73
CA ILE A 297 -17.34 -1.11 -9.67
C ILE A 297 -16.99 -0.58 -8.29
N PHE A 298 -16.18 -1.32 -7.53
CA PHE A 298 -15.72 -0.85 -6.22
C PHE A 298 -15.06 0.52 -6.32
N ALA A 299 -15.49 1.46 -5.51
CA ALA A 299 -14.85 2.75 -5.34
C ALA A 299 -14.96 3.24 -3.91
N ALA A 300 -13.88 3.78 -3.39
CA ALA A 300 -13.79 4.38 -2.06
C ALA A 300 -13.17 5.78 -2.13
N LEU A 301 -13.78 6.72 -1.39
CA LEU A 301 -13.19 8.04 -1.17
C LEU A 301 -12.01 7.92 -0.22
N ALA A 302 -10.93 8.59 -0.54
CA ALA A 302 -9.76 8.70 0.33
C ALA A 302 -9.15 10.11 0.27
N LYS A 303 -8.39 10.44 1.31
CA LYS A 303 -7.55 11.63 1.38
C LYS A 303 -6.14 11.22 1.77
N THR A 304 -5.18 12.06 1.47
CA THR A 304 -3.82 11.91 2.00
C THR A 304 -3.83 12.03 3.52
N VAL A 305 -3.02 11.21 4.18
CA VAL A 305 -2.85 11.21 5.63
C VAL A 305 -1.44 11.69 5.96
N ARG A 306 -1.35 12.61 6.92
CA ARG A 306 -0.10 13.04 7.57
C ARG A 306 0.08 12.21 8.84
N TYR A 307 1.31 11.75 9.10
CA TYR A 307 1.66 11.01 10.33
C TYR A 307 2.43 11.93 11.28
#